data_da019f10a1cc1be6dc4ce8d156e824dc
#
_entry.id   da019f10a1cc1be6dc4ce8d156e824dc
#
_cell.length_a   1.000
_cell.length_b   1.000
_cell.length_c   1.000
_cell.angle_alpha   90.00
_cell.angle_beta   90.00
_cell.angle_gamma   90.00
#
_symmetry.space_group_name_H-M   'P 1'
#
loop_
_entity.id
_entity.type
_entity.pdbx_description
1 polymer ?
#
loop_
_entity_poly.entity_id
_entity_poly.type
_entity_poly.pdbx_seq_one_letter_code
_entity_poly.pdbx_strand_id
1 'polypeptide(L)'
;LVGSEMCIRDRGMGVCLVLAFASCKSSESAYKKAYEKAKQQELAEPQVEAPVEVTPVVAAPVTTTKVADTSGVRQEKVTVVSGNEGLKDYSIVAGSFGVKANAEGLKDWLDGQGYHSTIAFNADKAMYRVIVNSFADKAAAAEARDAFKAKYPNRSDFQGAWLLYRVY
;
A
#
# COMPACT_ATOMS: atom_id res chain seq x y z
N LEU A 1 13.14 -64.29 -7.08
CA LEU A 1 13.79 -64.42 -8.36
C LEU A 1 14.20 -63.05 -8.84
N VAL A 2 15.49 -62.83 -8.64
CA VAL A 2 16.48 -62.43 -9.64
C VAL A 2 16.25 -61.00 -10.16
N GLY A 3 17.03 -60.05 -9.79
CA GLY A 3 18.42 -59.86 -10.15
C GLY A 3 18.45 -58.69 -11.11
N SER A 4 19.19 -57.75 -10.90
CA SER A 4 20.48 -57.32 -11.42
C SER A 4 20.61 -55.83 -11.17
N GLU A 5 21.45 -55.40 -10.31
CA GLU A 5 22.85 -55.07 -10.51
C GLU A 5 23.18 -54.58 -11.93
N MET A 6 23.55 -53.34 -11.99
CA MET A 6 24.64 -52.85 -12.84
C MET A 6 24.96 -51.42 -12.44
N CYS A 7 25.88 -51.24 -11.62
CA CYS A 7 27.31 -51.02 -11.80
C CYS A 7 27.66 -50.64 -13.22
N ILE A 8 28.23 -49.51 -13.38
CA ILE A 8 29.33 -49.22 -14.33
C ILE A 8 29.79 -47.80 -14.05
N ARG A 9 30.96 -47.72 -13.44
CA ARG A 9 32.26 -47.57 -14.10
C ARG A 9 32.25 -46.37 -15.02
N ASP A 10 32.89 -45.40 -14.60
CA ASP A 10 34.32 -45.17 -14.42
C ASP A 10 34.88 -44.35 -15.57
N ARG A 11 35.73 -43.43 -15.19
CA ARG A 11 36.80 -42.78 -15.94
C ARG A 11 36.44 -41.62 -16.85
N GLY A 12 36.92 -40.51 -16.40
CA GLY A 12 37.44 -39.55 -17.35
C GLY A 12 37.67 -38.16 -16.78
N MET A 13 38.87 -37.98 -16.27
CA MET A 13 39.66 -36.73 -16.32
C MET A 13 38.98 -35.41 -15.97
N GLY A 14 39.29 -34.88 -14.86
CA GLY A 14 40.16 -33.75 -14.59
C GLY A 14 40.12 -32.61 -15.59
N VAL A 15 39.30 -31.60 -15.27
CA VAL A 15 39.62 -30.23 -15.64
C VAL A 15 39.33 -29.36 -14.44
N CYS A 16 40.41 -28.95 -13.78
CA CYS A 16 40.38 -27.83 -12.84
C CYS A 16 39.90 -26.58 -13.57
N LEU A 17 38.67 -26.19 -13.33
CA LEU A 17 38.22 -24.87 -13.69
C LEU A 17 38.25 -24.03 -12.43
N VAL A 18 39.41 -23.39 -12.27
CA VAL A 18 39.58 -22.24 -11.40
C VAL A 18 38.70 -21.14 -11.99
N LEU A 19 37.45 -21.07 -11.54
CA LEU A 19 36.63 -19.91 -11.81
C LEU A 19 36.98 -18.85 -10.81
N ALA A 20 37.66 -17.85 -11.31
CA ALA A 20 37.91 -16.58 -10.72
C ALA A 20 36.62 -16.06 -10.04
N PHE A 21 36.77 -15.76 -8.77
CA PHE A 21 35.80 -14.89 -8.07
C PHE A 21 35.78 -13.52 -8.75
N ALA A 22 34.92 -13.39 -9.74
CA ALA A 22 34.53 -12.07 -10.24
C ALA A 22 33.77 -11.40 -9.11
N SER A 23 34.49 -10.56 -8.40
CA SER A 23 34.04 -9.57 -7.47
C SER A 23 32.75 -8.94 -7.97
N CYS A 24 31.64 -9.22 -7.30
CA CYS A 24 30.43 -8.43 -7.41
C CYS A 24 30.75 -7.05 -6.86
N LYS A 25 31.18 -6.16 -7.74
CA LYS A 25 31.28 -4.74 -7.47
C LYS A 25 29.86 -4.24 -7.26
N SER A 26 29.55 -4.00 -6.01
CA SER A 26 28.33 -3.43 -5.47
C SER A 26 27.70 -2.40 -6.42
N SER A 27 26.42 -2.58 -6.73
CA SER A 27 25.59 -1.66 -7.54
C SER A 27 25.21 -0.37 -6.81
N GLU A 28 25.99 0.03 -5.81
CA GLU A 28 25.80 1.25 -5.02
C GLU A 28 25.94 2.53 -5.86
N SER A 29 26.67 2.46 -6.97
CA SER A 29 26.90 3.59 -7.86
C SER A 29 25.70 3.94 -8.76
N ALA A 30 24.86 2.99 -9.11
CA ALA A 30 23.70 3.22 -9.97
C ALA A 30 22.56 3.91 -9.20
N TYR A 31 22.36 3.53 -7.95
CA TYR A 31 21.33 4.13 -7.08
C TYR A 31 21.67 5.59 -6.73
N LYS A 32 22.94 5.86 -6.46
CA LYS A 32 23.40 7.22 -6.12
C LYS A 32 23.24 8.19 -7.30
N LYS A 33 23.55 7.74 -8.53
CA LYS A 33 23.33 8.54 -9.74
C LYS A 33 21.86 8.81 -10.06
N ALA A 34 20.97 7.85 -9.77
CA ALA A 34 19.53 8.04 -9.94
C ALA A 34 18.97 9.04 -8.92
N TYR A 35 19.45 9.00 -7.70
CA TYR A 35 19.05 9.90 -6.63
C TYR A 35 19.52 11.35 -6.85
N GLU A 36 20.76 11.53 -7.31
CA GLU A 36 21.30 12.86 -7.63
C GLU A 36 20.60 13.49 -8.84
N LYS A 37 20.19 12.68 -9.83
CA LYS A 37 19.45 13.17 -11.01
C LYS A 37 18.02 13.57 -10.65
N ALA A 38 17.38 12.88 -9.72
CA ALA A 38 16.05 13.25 -9.22
C ALA A 38 16.10 14.55 -8.40
N LYS A 39 17.16 14.75 -7.62
CA LYS A 39 17.35 15.95 -6.79
C LYS A 39 17.67 17.20 -7.63
N GLN A 40 18.31 17.03 -8.78
CA GLN A 40 18.57 18.15 -9.72
C GLN A 40 17.34 18.58 -10.50
N GLN A 41 16.36 17.70 -10.69
CA GLN A 41 15.10 18.07 -11.35
C GLN A 41 14.14 18.82 -10.40
N GLU A 42 14.25 18.59 -9.10
CA GLU A 42 13.42 19.27 -8.09
C GLU A 42 13.86 20.74 -7.83
N LEU A 43 15.09 21.10 -8.25
CA LEU A 43 15.64 22.45 -8.08
C LEU A 43 15.43 23.36 -9.29
N ALA A 44 14.72 22.92 -10.33
CA ALA A 44 14.58 23.64 -11.60
C ALA A 44 13.15 24.12 -11.89
N GLU A 45 12.23 24.14 -10.92
CA GLU A 45 10.93 24.82 -11.11
C GLU A 45 10.97 26.21 -10.48
N PRO A 46 10.73 27.27 -11.26
CA PRO A 46 10.69 28.63 -10.73
C PRO A 46 9.36 28.85 -9.99
N GLN A 47 9.49 29.39 -8.79
CA GLN A 47 8.41 30.01 -8.06
C GLN A 47 7.76 31.11 -8.90
N VAL A 48 6.49 30.96 -9.17
CA VAL A 48 5.64 32.06 -9.60
C VAL A 48 4.77 32.47 -8.44
N GLU A 49 5.17 33.54 -7.79
CA GLU A 49 4.28 34.33 -6.92
C GLU A 49 3.18 34.96 -7.77
N ALA A 50 1.94 34.85 -7.34
CA ALA A 50 0.86 35.69 -7.81
C ALA A 50 -0.08 36.06 -6.67
N PRO A 51 -0.67 37.26 -6.69
CA PRO A 51 -1.03 37.98 -5.49
C PRO A 51 -2.44 37.67 -4.97
N VAL A 52 -2.59 37.97 -3.69
CA VAL A 52 -3.79 37.94 -2.89
C VAL A 52 -4.87 38.84 -3.48
N GLU A 53 -6.05 38.31 -3.75
CA GLU A 53 -7.25 39.09 -3.88
C GLU A 53 -8.34 38.55 -2.95
N VAL A 54 -8.72 39.41 -2.00
CA VAL A 54 -9.75 39.22 -1.00
C VAL A 54 -11.10 39.60 -1.58
N THR A 55 -12.11 38.69 -1.53
CA THR A 55 -13.54 39.06 -1.51
C THR A 55 -14.41 37.83 -1.22
N PRO A 56 -15.70 37.96 -0.88
CA PRO A 56 -16.18 38.05 0.47
C PRO A 56 -17.01 36.82 0.93
N VAL A 57 -17.15 36.71 2.22
CA VAL A 57 -17.98 35.77 2.96
C VAL A 57 -19.37 35.58 2.34
N VAL A 58 -19.66 34.37 1.88
CA VAL A 58 -21.04 33.90 1.70
C VAL A 58 -21.24 32.70 2.65
N ALA A 59 -22.28 32.82 3.44
CA ALA A 59 -22.69 31.96 4.53
C ALA A 59 -22.57 30.46 4.15
N ALA A 60 -21.79 29.73 4.95
CA ALA A 60 -21.76 28.28 4.93
C ALA A 60 -23.12 27.72 5.36
N PRO A 61 -23.64 26.66 4.71
CA PRO A 61 -24.73 25.89 5.26
C PRO A 61 -24.25 25.23 6.55
N VAL A 62 -25.04 25.39 7.60
CA VAL A 62 -24.82 24.77 8.92
C VAL A 62 -24.84 23.27 8.72
N THR A 63 -23.65 22.69 8.57
CA THR A 63 -23.46 21.24 8.63
C THR A 63 -23.75 20.86 10.08
N THR A 64 -24.89 20.26 10.33
CA THR A 64 -25.14 19.51 11.56
C THR A 64 -23.98 18.56 11.77
N THR A 65 -23.13 18.86 12.71
CA THR A 65 -22.03 18.00 13.15
C THR A 65 -22.66 16.76 13.77
N LYS A 66 -22.88 15.73 12.93
CA LYS A 66 -23.17 14.39 13.40
C LYS A 66 -21.96 13.98 14.23
N VAL A 67 -22.12 13.93 15.54
CA VAL A 67 -21.06 13.46 16.45
C VAL A 67 -20.70 12.04 16.00
N ALA A 68 -19.52 11.89 15.41
CA ALA A 68 -19.07 10.60 14.91
C ALA A 68 -18.80 9.68 16.10
N ASP A 69 -19.44 8.52 16.15
CA ASP A 69 -19.09 7.49 17.11
C ASP A 69 -17.75 6.84 16.71
N THR A 70 -16.68 7.30 17.33
CA THR A 70 -15.31 6.79 17.11
C THR A 70 -14.88 5.77 18.15
N SER A 71 -15.77 5.32 19.03
CA SER A 71 -15.51 4.30 20.04
C SER A 71 -14.99 3.00 19.37
N GLY A 72 -13.79 2.55 19.74
CA GLY A 72 -13.20 1.31 19.19
C GLY A 72 -12.75 1.37 17.73
N VAL A 73 -12.69 2.55 17.11
CA VAL A 73 -12.21 2.77 15.75
C VAL A 73 -10.91 3.56 15.78
N ARG A 74 -9.94 3.21 14.92
CA ARG A 74 -8.69 3.96 14.82
C ARG A 74 -8.92 5.24 14.03
N GLN A 75 -8.55 6.37 14.62
CA GLN A 75 -8.62 7.67 13.99
C GLN A 75 -7.29 7.97 13.31
N GLU A 76 -7.31 8.24 12.02
CA GLU A 76 -6.10 8.58 11.27
C GLU A 76 -6.38 9.69 10.24
N LYS A 77 -5.43 10.61 10.11
CA LYS A 77 -5.40 11.55 8.99
C LYS A 77 -4.79 10.83 7.79
N VAL A 78 -5.57 10.70 6.72
CA VAL A 78 -5.13 10.00 5.52
C VAL A 78 -5.47 10.77 4.26
N THR A 79 -4.56 10.73 3.29
CA THR A 79 -4.73 11.33 1.96
C THR A 79 -4.84 10.22 0.93
N VAL A 80 -5.82 10.29 0.05
CA VAL A 80 -5.95 9.31 -1.06
C VAL A 80 -4.81 9.51 -2.04
N VAL A 81 -4.13 8.41 -2.40
CA VAL A 81 -3.03 8.40 -3.37
C VAL A 81 -3.31 7.54 -4.60
N SER A 82 -4.31 6.66 -4.54
CA SER A 82 -4.76 5.86 -5.68
C SER A 82 -6.17 5.31 -5.43
N GLY A 83 -7.01 5.30 -6.43
CA GLY A 83 -8.37 4.78 -6.38
C GLY A 83 -9.42 5.87 -6.23
N ASN A 84 -10.52 5.60 -5.51
CA ASN A 84 -11.63 6.53 -5.33
C ASN A 84 -11.28 7.62 -4.31
N GLU A 85 -11.33 8.89 -4.73
CA GLU A 85 -11.07 10.05 -3.85
C GLU A 85 -12.20 10.31 -2.84
N GLY A 86 -13.40 9.79 -3.09
CA GLY A 86 -14.60 9.99 -2.27
C GLY A 86 -14.66 9.11 -1.03
N LEU A 87 -13.56 8.94 -0.27
CA LEU A 87 -13.61 8.19 1.00
C LEU A 87 -14.56 8.86 1.98
N LYS A 88 -15.46 8.04 2.53
CA LYS A 88 -16.37 8.40 3.61
C LYS A 88 -15.67 8.30 4.97
N ASP A 89 -16.39 8.64 6.03
CA ASP A 89 -15.86 8.75 7.38
C ASP A 89 -15.26 7.44 7.92
N TYR A 90 -15.93 6.31 7.67
CA TYR A 90 -15.48 4.99 8.14
C TYR A 90 -15.01 4.13 6.97
N SER A 91 -13.79 3.66 7.04
CA SER A 91 -13.15 2.86 5.99
C SER A 91 -12.70 1.51 6.51
N ILE A 92 -12.85 0.46 5.70
CA ILE A 92 -12.36 -0.89 6.00
C ILE A 92 -10.94 -1.00 5.46
N VAL A 93 -9.96 -1.14 6.34
CA VAL A 93 -8.54 -1.33 5.98
C VAL A 93 -8.24 -2.82 5.97
N ALA A 94 -7.90 -3.34 4.78
CA ALA A 94 -7.50 -4.74 4.60
C ALA A 94 -6.00 -4.96 4.80
N GLY A 95 -5.18 -3.93 4.53
CA GLY A 95 -3.73 -4.04 4.67
C GLY A 95 -3.07 -2.69 4.93
N SER A 96 -1.85 -2.74 5.47
CA SER A 96 -1.04 -1.57 5.78
C SER A 96 0.41 -1.84 5.43
N PHE A 97 1.02 -0.98 4.62
CA PHE A 97 2.34 -1.19 4.04
C PHE A 97 3.21 0.06 4.15
N GLY A 98 4.50 -0.11 4.44
CA GLY A 98 5.49 0.96 4.35
C GLY A 98 5.94 1.26 2.92
N VAL A 99 5.71 0.32 1.99
CA VAL A 99 6.11 0.44 0.59
C VAL A 99 4.87 0.50 -0.30
N LYS A 100 4.81 1.52 -1.15
CA LYS A 100 3.65 1.77 -2.04
C LYS A 100 3.37 0.60 -2.98
N ALA A 101 4.41 0.01 -3.58
CA ALA A 101 4.26 -1.11 -4.50
C ALA A 101 3.55 -2.33 -3.88
N ASN A 102 3.79 -2.60 -2.58
CA ASN A 102 3.09 -3.67 -1.87
C ASN A 102 1.60 -3.36 -1.66
N ALA A 103 1.28 -2.09 -1.42
CA ALA A 103 -0.10 -1.63 -1.32
C ALA A 103 -0.81 -1.72 -2.68
N GLU A 104 -0.13 -1.36 -3.77
CA GLU A 104 -0.62 -1.49 -5.14
C GLU A 104 -0.91 -2.95 -5.50
N GLY A 105 0.00 -3.87 -5.18
CA GLY A 105 -0.21 -5.31 -5.40
C GLY A 105 -1.44 -5.86 -4.66
N LEU A 106 -1.68 -5.44 -3.41
CA LEU A 106 -2.91 -5.82 -2.70
C LEU A 106 -4.16 -5.17 -3.31
N LYS A 107 -4.07 -3.89 -3.71
CA LYS A 107 -5.16 -3.20 -4.38
C LYS A 107 -5.56 -3.91 -5.66
N ASP A 108 -4.59 -4.23 -6.53
CA ASP A 108 -4.84 -4.91 -7.81
C ASP A 108 -5.49 -6.27 -7.61
N TRP A 109 -5.06 -7.01 -6.59
CA TRP A 109 -5.68 -8.27 -6.23
C TRP A 109 -7.15 -8.09 -5.79
N LEU A 110 -7.42 -7.10 -4.92
CA LEU A 110 -8.78 -6.79 -4.45
C LEU A 110 -9.69 -6.34 -5.59
N ASP A 111 -9.18 -5.49 -6.47
CA ASP A 111 -9.93 -5.02 -7.64
C ASP A 111 -10.27 -6.19 -8.59
N GLY A 112 -9.36 -7.16 -8.75
CA GLY A 112 -9.59 -8.42 -9.44
C GLY A 112 -10.66 -9.31 -8.77
N GLN A 113 -10.93 -9.12 -7.48
CA GLN A 113 -12.04 -9.78 -6.76
C GLN A 113 -13.36 -9.00 -6.80
N GLY A 114 -13.41 -7.90 -7.57
CA GLY A 114 -14.59 -7.06 -7.75
C GLY A 114 -14.77 -5.97 -6.69
N TYR A 115 -13.74 -5.68 -5.88
CA TYR A 115 -13.72 -4.49 -5.03
C TYR A 115 -13.18 -3.30 -5.83
N HIS A 116 -13.61 -2.09 -5.45
CA HIS A 116 -13.03 -0.84 -5.95
C HIS A 116 -12.16 -0.24 -4.86
N SER A 117 -11.03 -0.88 -4.61
CA SER A 117 -10.18 -0.54 -3.47
C SER A 117 -9.41 0.77 -3.68
N THR A 118 -9.08 1.41 -2.58
CA THR A 118 -8.41 2.72 -2.55
C THR A 118 -7.16 2.62 -1.69
N ILE A 119 -6.08 3.26 -2.13
CA ILE A 119 -4.88 3.43 -1.32
C ILE A 119 -4.90 4.82 -0.73
N ALA A 120 -4.81 4.91 0.59
CA ALA A 120 -4.65 6.16 1.33
C ALA A 120 -3.33 6.16 2.11
N PHE A 121 -2.64 7.29 2.12
CA PHE A 121 -1.37 7.47 2.81
C PHE A 121 -1.58 8.18 4.13
N ASN A 122 -1.04 7.61 5.19
CA ASN A 122 -0.93 8.23 6.50
C ASN A 122 0.49 8.78 6.67
N ALA A 123 0.63 10.11 6.66
CA ALA A 123 1.93 10.78 6.74
C ALA A 123 2.58 10.61 8.11
N ASP A 124 1.81 10.63 9.20
CA ASP A 124 2.31 10.53 10.57
C ASP A 124 3.00 9.19 10.85
N LYS A 125 2.51 8.13 10.20
CA LYS A 125 3.01 6.76 10.36
C LYS A 125 3.86 6.29 9.17
N ALA A 126 3.96 7.10 8.11
CA ALA A 126 4.60 6.76 6.84
C ALA A 126 4.08 5.42 6.27
N MET A 127 2.75 5.22 6.26
CA MET A 127 2.11 3.96 5.91
C MET A 127 1.03 4.14 4.86
N TYR A 128 0.99 3.25 3.90
CA TYR A 128 -0.08 3.10 2.91
C TYR A 128 -1.17 2.17 3.46
N ARG A 129 -2.42 2.65 3.48
CA ARG A 129 -3.60 1.89 3.90
C ARG A 129 -4.36 1.44 2.66
N VAL A 130 -4.55 0.14 2.50
CA VAL A 130 -5.39 -0.40 1.42
C VAL A 130 -6.81 -0.55 1.96
N ILE A 131 -7.72 0.25 1.42
CA ILE A 131 -9.10 0.39 1.84
C ILE A 131 -9.99 -0.38 0.86
N VAL A 132 -10.77 -1.33 1.35
CA VAL A 132 -11.69 -2.15 0.56
C VAL A 132 -12.95 -1.39 0.20
N ASN A 133 -13.52 -0.68 1.17
CA ASN A 133 -14.74 0.12 1.03
C ASN A 133 -14.83 1.17 2.14
N SER A 134 -15.69 2.17 1.96
CA SER A 134 -15.93 3.23 2.95
C SER A 134 -17.41 3.54 3.13
N PHE A 135 -17.80 3.93 4.35
CA PHE A 135 -19.17 4.11 4.78
C PHE A 135 -19.30 5.41 5.58
N ALA A 136 -20.48 6.02 5.54
CA ALA A 136 -20.80 7.17 6.38
C ALA A 136 -21.22 6.77 7.79
N ASP A 137 -21.55 5.48 8.00
CA ASP A 137 -22.01 4.93 9.26
C ASP A 137 -21.08 3.84 9.77
N LYS A 138 -20.81 3.85 11.08
CA LYS A 138 -19.92 2.90 11.75
C LYS A 138 -20.47 1.47 11.76
N ALA A 139 -21.79 1.33 12.01
CA ALA A 139 -22.41 0.01 12.10
C ALA A 139 -22.36 -0.70 10.74
N ALA A 140 -22.69 0.01 9.66
CA ALA A 140 -22.58 -0.52 8.31
C ALA A 140 -21.12 -0.88 7.94
N ALA A 141 -20.16 -0.07 8.37
CA ALA A 141 -18.73 -0.37 8.16
C ALA A 141 -18.28 -1.61 8.94
N ALA A 142 -18.77 -1.79 10.18
CA ALA A 142 -18.42 -2.95 11.00
C ALA A 142 -19.00 -4.24 10.42
N GLU A 143 -20.27 -4.22 10.01
CA GLU A 143 -20.91 -5.36 9.35
C GLU A 143 -20.20 -5.75 8.05
N ALA A 144 -19.89 -4.78 7.20
CA ALA A 144 -19.18 -5.02 5.96
C ALA A 144 -17.74 -5.53 6.17
N ARG A 145 -17.04 -5.07 7.25
CA ARG A 145 -15.73 -5.61 7.64
C ARG A 145 -15.85 -7.08 8.04
N ASP A 146 -16.85 -7.43 8.82
CA ASP A 146 -17.04 -8.80 9.31
C ASP A 146 -17.45 -9.74 8.16
N ALA A 147 -18.29 -9.25 7.24
CA ALA A 147 -18.60 -9.96 6.00
C ALA A 147 -17.34 -10.16 5.11
N PHE A 148 -16.47 -9.15 5.03
CA PHE A 148 -15.19 -9.27 4.32
C PHE A 148 -14.30 -10.35 4.93
N LYS A 149 -14.16 -10.38 6.25
CA LYS A 149 -13.40 -11.43 6.97
C LYS A 149 -14.00 -12.81 6.74
N ALA A 150 -15.31 -12.94 6.83
CA ALA A 150 -16.03 -14.20 6.62
C ALA A 150 -15.86 -14.74 5.19
N LYS A 151 -15.77 -13.86 4.19
CA LYS A 151 -15.55 -14.24 2.79
C LYS A 151 -14.17 -14.87 2.56
N TYR A 152 -13.17 -14.51 3.39
CA TYR A 152 -11.79 -14.97 3.24
C TYR A 152 -11.25 -15.61 4.52
N PRO A 153 -11.83 -16.72 5.02
CA PRO A 153 -11.46 -17.32 6.29
C PRO A 153 -10.02 -17.85 6.33
N ASN A 154 -9.49 -18.25 5.18
CA ASN A 154 -8.15 -18.81 5.03
C ASN A 154 -7.05 -17.75 4.80
N ARG A 155 -7.41 -16.46 4.72
CA ARG A 155 -6.50 -15.34 4.55
C ARG A 155 -6.24 -14.67 5.91
N SER A 156 -5.17 -15.08 6.58
CA SER A 156 -4.81 -14.56 7.91
C SER A 156 -4.56 -13.05 7.90
N ASP A 157 -4.04 -12.51 6.81
CA ASP A 157 -3.86 -11.08 6.59
C ASP A 157 -5.20 -10.32 6.63
N PHE A 158 -6.26 -10.87 6.05
CA PHE A 158 -7.58 -10.24 6.03
C PHE A 158 -8.35 -10.42 7.34
N GLN A 159 -8.02 -11.44 8.15
CA GLN A 159 -8.58 -11.55 9.49
C GLN A 159 -8.16 -10.37 10.39
N GLY A 160 -7.04 -9.73 10.06
CA GLY A 160 -6.58 -8.49 10.68
C GLY A 160 -7.27 -7.21 10.20
N ALA A 161 -8.25 -7.26 9.29
CA ALA A 161 -8.93 -6.07 8.79
C ALA A 161 -9.63 -5.28 9.92
N TRP A 162 -9.52 -3.96 9.87
CA TRP A 162 -9.97 -3.06 10.92
C TRP A 162 -10.65 -1.80 10.36
N LEU A 163 -11.33 -1.04 11.23
CA LEU A 163 -11.99 0.19 10.85
C LEU A 163 -11.11 1.41 11.11
N LEU A 164 -11.03 2.27 10.13
CA LEU A 164 -10.40 3.58 10.17
C LEU A 164 -11.51 4.64 10.14
N TYR A 165 -11.46 5.59 11.09
CA TYR A 165 -12.19 6.85 11.00
C TYR A 165 -11.27 7.94 10.44
N ARG A 166 -11.71 8.59 9.38
CA ARG A 166 -10.93 9.63 8.71
C ARG A 166 -11.04 10.94 9.47
N VAL A 167 -9.91 11.47 9.92
CA VAL A 167 -9.78 12.82 10.47
C VAL A 167 -9.32 13.75 9.35
N TYR A 168 -9.93 14.91 9.24
CA TYR A 168 -9.66 15.94 8.23
C TYR A 168 -8.64 16.97 8.70
#